data_1910814f9c715ecd7c65ed261aac9026
#
_entry.id   1910814f9c715ecd7c65ed261aac9026
#
_cell.length_a   1.000
_cell.length_b   1.000
_cell.length_c   1.000
_cell.angle_alpha   90.00
_cell.angle_beta   90.00
_cell.angle_gamma   90.00
#
_symmetry.space_group_name_H-M   'P 1'
#
loop_
_entity.id
_entity.type
_entity.pdbx_description
1 polymer ?
#
loop_
_entity_poly.entity_id
_entity_poly.type
_entity_poly.pdbx_seq_one_letter_code
_entity_poly.pdbx_strand_id
1 'polypeptide(L)'
;MSKKNIYKLTAAQAVIRFMIAQKVKINGEIKPLFPGVWAIFGHGNVAGIGEALFQHQEELPTFRGQNEQSMAHAAIAYSKTLNRQQIMACTSSAGPGSTNIVTAAALAHINRIPLLLLP
;
A
#
# COMPACT_ATOMS: atom_id res chain seq x y z
N MET A 1 26.66 -10.57 -20.03
CA MET A 1 25.43 -9.78 -20.18
C MET A 1 24.29 -10.55 -19.52
N SER A 2 23.77 -10.08 -18.38
CA SER A 2 22.63 -10.71 -17.72
C SER A 2 21.40 -10.57 -18.63
N LYS A 3 20.75 -11.71 -18.97
CA LYS A 3 19.47 -11.68 -19.68
C LYS A 3 18.48 -10.91 -18.81
N LYS A 4 18.04 -9.72 -19.26
CA LYS A 4 16.92 -9.02 -18.62
C LYS A 4 15.68 -9.91 -18.81
N ASN A 5 15.18 -10.47 -17.72
CA ASN A 5 13.90 -11.17 -17.75
C ASN A 5 12.80 -10.15 -18.01
N ILE A 6 12.13 -10.28 -19.14
CA ILE A 6 10.98 -9.46 -19.49
C ILE A 6 9.73 -10.22 -19.00
N TYR A 7 8.94 -9.56 -18.17
CA TYR A 7 7.67 -10.07 -17.66
C TYR A 7 6.51 -9.30 -18.28
N LYS A 8 5.48 -10.02 -18.71
CA LYS A 8 4.20 -9.42 -19.10
C LYS A 8 3.30 -9.38 -17.87
N LEU A 9 2.97 -8.20 -17.40
CA LEU A 9 2.20 -7.97 -16.19
C LEU A 9 1.03 -7.03 -16.48
N THR A 10 -0.05 -7.17 -15.70
CA THR A 10 -1.04 -6.09 -15.60
C THR A 10 -0.46 -4.91 -14.82
N ALA A 11 -1.05 -3.73 -14.94
CA ALA A 11 -0.62 -2.57 -14.15
C ALA A 11 -0.69 -2.85 -12.64
N ALA A 12 -1.75 -3.52 -12.18
CA ALA A 12 -1.90 -3.91 -10.78
C ALA A 12 -0.78 -4.84 -10.31
N GLN A 13 -0.47 -5.88 -11.09
CA GLN A 13 0.64 -6.79 -10.77
C GLN A 13 1.99 -6.06 -10.74
N ALA A 14 2.20 -5.11 -11.65
CA ALA A 14 3.43 -4.32 -11.67
C ALA A 14 3.56 -3.45 -10.41
N VAL A 15 2.49 -2.78 -9.97
CA VAL A 15 2.47 -1.97 -8.74
C VAL A 15 2.75 -2.84 -7.51
N ILE A 16 2.07 -3.97 -7.36
CA ILE A 16 2.27 -4.85 -6.20
C ILE A 16 3.71 -5.40 -6.15
N ARG A 17 4.24 -5.87 -7.28
CA ARG A 17 5.64 -6.33 -7.34
C ARG A 17 6.65 -5.22 -7.10
N PHE A 18 6.35 -4.00 -7.55
CA PHE A 18 7.18 -2.84 -7.23
C PHE A 18 7.21 -2.59 -5.72
N MET A 19 6.06 -2.62 -5.04
CA MET A 19 5.99 -2.44 -3.59
C MET A 19 6.76 -3.52 -2.83
N ILE A 20 6.63 -4.78 -3.22
CA ILE A 20 7.36 -5.91 -2.63
C ILE A 20 8.88 -5.73 -2.76
N ALA A 21 9.32 -5.21 -3.91
CA ALA A 21 10.73 -4.99 -4.18
C ALA A 21 11.36 -3.84 -3.36
N GLN A 22 10.55 -2.94 -2.80
CA GLN A 22 11.05 -1.82 -2.02
C GLN A 22 11.53 -2.29 -0.64
N LYS A 23 12.78 -1.99 -0.32
CA LYS A 23 13.42 -2.37 0.94
C LYS A 23 14.00 -1.14 1.63
N VAL A 24 14.08 -1.20 2.94
CA VAL A 24 14.69 -0.16 3.78
C VAL A 24 15.65 -0.82 4.79
N LYS A 25 16.72 -0.13 5.13
CA LYS A 25 17.66 -0.59 6.16
C LYS A 25 17.29 0.06 7.49
N ILE A 26 16.92 -0.75 8.49
CA ILE A 26 16.56 -0.31 9.84
C ILE A 26 17.44 -1.05 10.84
N ASN A 27 18.21 -0.31 11.64
CA ASN A 27 19.11 -0.87 12.65
C ASN A 27 20.06 -1.96 12.10
N GLY A 28 20.53 -1.80 10.87
CA GLY A 28 21.41 -2.75 10.22
C GLY A 28 20.73 -3.86 9.44
N GLU A 29 19.45 -4.10 9.65
CA GLU A 29 18.65 -5.13 8.98
C GLU A 29 17.91 -4.59 7.76
N ILE A 30 17.80 -5.41 6.72
CA ILE A 30 16.99 -5.10 5.53
C ILE A 30 15.56 -5.56 5.79
N LYS A 31 14.63 -4.61 5.73
CA LYS A 31 13.18 -4.83 5.93
C LYS A 31 12.38 -4.37 4.73
N PRO A 32 11.15 -4.89 4.52
CA PRO A 32 10.26 -4.33 3.51
C PRO A 32 9.95 -2.88 3.85
N LEU A 33 9.94 -2.00 2.84
CA LEU A 33 9.43 -0.64 3.01
C LEU A 33 7.91 -0.65 3.23
N PHE A 34 7.20 -1.54 2.50
CA PHE A 34 5.77 -1.78 2.65
C PHE A 34 5.54 -3.13 3.34
N PRO A 35 5.26 -3.16 4.66
CA PRO A 35 4.98 -4.40 5.37
C PRO A 35 3.57 -4.93 5.16
N GLY A 36 2.71 -4.17 4.49
CA GLY A 36 1.36 -4.58 4.15
C GLY A 36 0.52 -3.49 3.51
N VAL A 37 -0.70 -3.84 3.15
CA VAL A 37 -1.69 -2.97 2.51
C VAL A 37 -3.00 -3.02 3.27
N TRP A 38 -3.52 -1.87 3.65
CA TRP A 38 -4.91 -1.74 4.07
C TRP A 38 -5.80 -1.65 2.84
N ALA A 39 -6.78 -2.53 2.71
CA ALA A 39 -7.52 -2.66 1.48
C ALA A 39 -9.05 -2.75 1.62
N ILE A 40 -9.73 -1.89 0.88
CA ILE A 40 -11.11 -2.03 0.45
C ILE A 40 -11.11 -1.93 -1.07
N PHE A 41 -11.96 -2.69 -1.73
CA PHE A 41 -12.04 -2.74 -3.18
C PHE A 41 -13.41 -2.28 -3.68
N GLY A 42 -13.42 -1.49 -4.74
CA GLY A 42 -14.57 -1.30 -5.60
C GLY A 42 -14.57 -2.30 -6.75
N HIS A 43 -15.62 -2.32 -7.56
CA HIS A 43 -15.82 -3.29 -8.66
C HIS A 43 -14.61 -3.42 -9.60
N GLY A 44 -13.96 -2.32 -9.97
CA GLY A 44 -12.78 -2.35 -10.85
C GLY A 44 -11.54 -2.91 -10.19
N ASN A 45 -11.33 -2.63 -8.92
CA ASN A 45 -10.11 -2.99 -8.21
C ASN A 45 -10.13 -4.40 -7.59
N VAL A 46 -11.27 -5.07 -7.52
CA VAL A 46 -11.33 -6.48 -7.07
C VAL A 46 -10.53 -7.37 -8.01
N ALA A 47 -10.79 -7.29 -9.31
CA ALA A 47 -10.10 -8.08 -10.33
C ALA A 47 -8.72 -7.51 -10.72
N GLY A 48 -8.37 -6.32 -10.24
CA GLY A 48 -7.07 -5.69 -10.46
C GLY A 48 -6.14 -5.84 -9.25
N ILE A 49 -6.17 -4.84 -8.38
CA ILE A 49 -5.30 -4.77 -7.20
C ILE A 49 -5.62 -5.91 -6.22
N GLY A 50 -6.91 -6.23 -6.01
CA GLY A 50 -7.32 -7.30 -5.09
C GLY A 50 -6.76 -8.65 -5.49
N GLU A 51 -6.84 -9.01 -6.77
CA GLU A 51 -6.31 -10.28 -7.27
C GLU A 51 -4.78 -10.31 -7.22
N ALA A 52 -4.12 -9.21 -7.56
CA ALA A 52 -2.67 -9.10 -7.47
C ALA A 52 -2.16 -9.19 -6.01
N LEU A 53 -2.86 -8.59 -5.05
CA LEU A 53 -2.57 -8.74 -3.62
C LEU A 53 -2.79 -10.17 -3.13
N PHE A 54 -3.85 -10.83 -3.57
CA PHE A 54 -4.11 -12.23 -3.23
C PHE A 54 -2.99 -13.17 -3.72
N GLN A 55 -2.48 -12.94 -4.93
CA GLN A 55 -1.36 -13.72 -5.49
C GLN A 55 -0.06 -13.56 -4.68
N HIS A 56 0.10 -12.45 -3.97
CA HIS A 56 1.31 -12.10 -3.22
C HIS A 56 1.08 -11.93 -1.72
N GLN A 57 0.03 -12.54 -1.16
CA GLN A 57 -0.38 -12.33 0.23
C GLN A 57 0.67 -12.73 1.28
N GLU A 58 1.58 -13.65 0.94
CA GLU A 58 2.67 -14.06 1.82
C GLU A 58 3.81 -13.01 1.86
N GLU A 59 4.04 -12.30 0.75
CA GLU A 59 5.10 -11.31 0.63
C GLU A 59 4.63 -9.90 1.01
N LEU A 60 3.34 -9.61 0.76
CA LEU A 60 2.69 -8.34 1.03
C LEU A 60 1.30 -8.57 1.66
N PRO A 61 1.23 -8.77 2.98
CA PRO A 61 -0.01 -9.03 3.69
C PRO A 61 -1.08 -7.95 3.45
N THR A 62 -2.32 -8.40 3.29
CA THR A 62 -3.46 -7.51 3.07
C THR A 62 -4.34 -7.49 4.32
N PHE A 63 -4.60 -6.30 4.85
CA PHE A 63 -5.47 -6.07 6.00
C PHE A 63 -6.77 -5.43 5.52
N ARG A 64 -7.88 -5.97 5.95
CA ARG A 64 -9.20 -5.46 5.59
C ARG A 64 -9.75 -4.60 6.72
N GLY A 65 -10.08 -3.35 6.40
CA GLY A 65 -10.88 -2.50 7.27
C GLY A 65 -12.29 -2.34 6.72
N GLN A 66 -13.13 -1.63 7.47
CA GLN A 66 -14.53 -1.37 7.11
C GLN A 66 -14.76 0.06 6.61
N ASN A 67 -13.72 0.91 6.68
CA ASN A 67 -13.82 2.33 6.34
C ASN A 67 -12.46 2.84 5.84
N GLU A 68 -12.46 3.50 4.70
CA GLU A 68 -11.24 3.96 4.03
C GLU A 68 -10.47 4.99 4.85
N GLN A 69 -11.19 5.93 5.47
CA GLN A 69 -10.56 6.95 6.32
C GLN A 69 -9.88 6.31 7.53
N SER A 70 -10.53 5.36 8.18
CA SER A 70 -9.97 4.65 9.33
C SER A 70 -8.73 3.84 8.95
N MET A 71 -8.75 3.16 7.79
CA MET A 71 -7.59 2.43 7.29
C MET A 71 -6.42 3.37 6.99
N ALA A 72 -6.67 4.51 6.36
CA ALA A 72 -5.64 5.49 6.09
C ALA A 72 -5.07 6.10 7.38
N HIS A 73 -5.89 6.36 8.40
CA HIS A 73 -5.41 6.79 9.71
C HIS A 73 -4.59 5.70 10.42
N ALA A 74 -4.97 4.43 10.31
CA ALA A 74 -4.17 3.32 10.84
C ALA A 74 -2.80 3.23 10.14
N ALA A 75 -2.74 3.43 8.83
CA ALA A 75 -1.51 3.49 8.06
C ALA A 75 -0.61 4.67 8.50
N ILE A 76 -1.20 5.84 8.78
CA ILE A 76 -0.51 7.00 9.32
C ILE A 76 0.06 6.69 10.71
N ALA A 77 -0.73 6.11 11.60
CA ALA A 77 -0.31 5.73 12.95
C ALA A 77 0.84 4.74 12.92
N TYR A 78 0.77 3.73 12.03
CA TYR A 78 1.84 2.77 11.82
C TYR A 78 3.17 3.46 11.43
N SER A 79 3.13 4.30 10.40
CA SER A 79 4.31 5.03 9.93
C SER A 79 4.88 5.96 11.01
N LYS A 80 4.01 6.64 11.76
CA LYS A 80 4.41 7.52 12.87
C LYS A 80 5.10 6.74 13.99
N THR A 81 4.55 5.60 14.38
CA THR A 81 5.11 4.74 15.45
C THR A 81 6.50 4.21 15.08
N LEU A 82 6.75 3.94 13.81
CA LEU A 82 8.04 3.49 13.31
C LEU A 82 8.97 4.63 12.84
N ASN A 83 8.74 5.84 13.32
CA ASN A 83 9.56 7.01 12.96
C ASN A 83 9.69 7.22 11.44
N ARG A 84 8.65 6.94 10.67
CA ARG A 84 8.58 7.05 9.20
C ARG A 84 9.51 6.11 8.43
N GLN A 85 10.03 5.07 9.08
CA GLN A 85 10.98 4.13 8.46
C GLN A 85 10.29 3.06 7.61
N GLN A 86 9.04 2.76 7.90
CA GLN A 86 8.18 1.90 7.08
C GLN A 86 6.83 2.59 6.86
N ILE A 87 6.19 2.28 5.76
CA ILE A 87 4.91 2.86 5.37
C ILE A 87 3.92 1.78 4.95
N MET A 88 2.66 1.99 5.26
CA MET A 88 1.59 1.15 4.74
C MET A 88 0.99 1.79 3.48
N ALA A 89 0.54 0.97 2.56
CA ALA A 89 -0.36 1.42 1.52
C ALA A 89 -1.81 1.29 1.97
N CYS A 90 -2.68 2.09 1.37
CA CYS A 90 -4.12 2.02 1.60
C CYS A 90 -4.85 2.16 0.27
N THR A 91 -5.73 1.21 -0.05
CA THR A 91 -6.60 1.27 -1.22
C THR A 91 -7.99 1.75 -0.85
N SER A 92 -8.74 2.23 -1.83
CA SER A 92 -10.15 2.58 -1.66
C SER A 92 -10.99 2.07 -2.85
N SER A 93 -12.30 2.10 -2.68
CA SER A 93 -13.20 2.06 -3.82
C SER A 93 -13.19 3.41 -4.54
N ALA A 94 -13.50 3.43 -5.83
CA ALA A 94 -13.67 4.66 -6.61
C ALA A 94 -14.81 5.54 -6.07
N GLY A 95 -14.75 6.84 -6.33
CA GLY A 95 -15.79 7.79 -5.94
C GLY A 95 -15.86 8.03 -4.43
N PRO A 96 -16.97 7.69 -3.75
CA PRO A 96 -17.14 7.98 -2.32
C PRO A 96 -16.07 7.40 -1.42
N GLY A 97 -15.56 6.21 -1.72
CA GLY A 97 -14.44 5.62 -0.98
C GLY A 97 -13.15 6.43 -1.11
N SER A 98 -12.83 6.89 -2.31
CA SER A 98 -11.67 7.75 -2.55
C SER A 98 -11.81 9.11 -1.87
N THR A 99 -12.99 9.71 -1.87
CA THR A 99 -13.22 10.96 -1.14
C THR A 99 -13.16 10.80 0.36
N ASN A 100 -13.50 9.61 0.88
CA ASN A 100 -13.45 9.31 2.31
C ASN A 100 -12.02 9.32 2.87
N ILE A 101 -10.99 9.11 2.08
CA ILE A 101 -9.58 9.16 2.54
C ILE A 101 -8.96 10.56 2.51
N VAL A 102 -9.64 11.57 1.99
CA VAL A 102 -9.09 12.93 1.81
C VAL A 102 -8.65 13.54 3.14
N THR A 103 -9.43 13.37 4.22
CA THR A 103 -9.07 13.89 5.55
C THR A 103 -7.76 13.26 6.05
N ALA A 104 -7.59 11.95 5.87
CA ALA A 104 -6.35 11.28 6.24
C ALA A 104 -5.17 11.71 5.36
N ALA A 105 -5.39 11.92 4.07
CA ALA A 105 -4.38 12.45 3.15
C ALA A 105 -3.91 13.85 3.59
N ALA A 106 -4.84 14.73 3.95
CA ALA A 106 -4.53 16.05 4.48
C ALA A 106 -3.72 15.97 5.79
N LEU A 107 -4.10 15.07 6.71
CA LEU A 107 -3.38 14.83 7.96
C LEU A 107 -1.95 14.34 7.69
N ALA A 108 -1.78 13.39 6.81
CA ALA A 108 -0.47 12.87 6.44
C ALA A 108 0.41 13.97 5.83
N HIS A 109 -0.16 14.79 4.93
CA HIS A 109 0.54 15.88 4.27
C HIS A 109 1.03 16.93 5.27
N ILE A 110 0.15 17.46 6.12
CA ILE A 110 0.49 18.49 7.11
C ILE A 110 1.56 18.00 8.09
N ASN A 111 1.49 16.75 8.51
CA ASN A 111 2.42 16.14 9.46
C ASN A 111 3.65 15.52 8.78
N ARG A 112 3.77 15.60 7.45
CA ARG A 112 4.87 15.01 6.67
C ARG A 112 5.07 13.53 6.98
N ILE A 113 3.98 12.78 7.10
CA ILE A 113 3.98 11.33 7.34
C ILE A 113 3.83 10.63 6.00
N PRO A 114 4.76 9.73 5.64
CA PRO A 114 4.65 8.99 4.38
C PRO A 114 3.48 8.02 4.41
N LEU A 115 2.68 8.05 3.36
CA LEU A 115 1.52 7.22 3.14
C LEU A 115 1.35 7.02 1.63
N LEU A 116 1.17 5.77 1.20
CA LEU A 116 0.82 5.47 -0.19
C LEU A 116 -0.70 5.24 -0.29
N LEU A 117 -1.36 6.11 -1.03
CA LEU A 117 -2.79 5.96 -1.34
C LEU A 117 -2.96 5.48 -2.78
N LEU A 118 -3.81 4.49 -2.96
CA LEU A 118 -4.19 3.89 -4.24
C LEU A 118 -5.71 3.98 -4.39
N PRO A 119 -6.25 5.17 -4.74
CA PRO A 119 -7.68 5.42 -4.85
C PRO A 119 -8.29 4.76 -6.09
#